data_e63d131aeebe4d08351fc8fe861cd4aa
#
_entry.id   e63d131aeebe4d08351fc8fe861cd4aa
#
_cell.length_a   1.000
_cell.length_b   1.000
_cell.length_c   1.000
_cell.angle_alpha   90.00
_cell.angle_beta   90.00
_cell.angle_gamma   90.00
#
_symmetry.space_group_name_H-M   'P 1'
#
loop_
_entity.id
_entity.type
_entity.pdbx_description
1 polymer ?
#
loop_
_entity_poly.entity_id
_entity_poly.type
_entity_poly.pdbx_seq_one_letter_code
_entity_poly.pdbx_strand_id
1 'polypeptide(L)'
;EKKAARRRALIGEALALVGLSDRAGSLVGTLSGGMRQRLSLACALVHEPELLLLDEPTVGVDPELRRGFWEHFRALNRRGGTIVVASHVMDEADRCDRLALIRRGRVLAVGTGAEIRARAGVPDLEAAFLALAGSPGGEARQ
;
A
#
# COMPACT_ATOMS: atom_id res chain seq x y z
N GLU A 1 -31.28 -9.10 -12.44
CA GLU A 1 -31.41 -8.61 -11.04
C GLU A 1 -30.24 -9.05 -10.15
N LYS A 2 -29.85 -10.35 -10.09
CA LYS A 2 -28.74 -10.86 -9.27
C LYS A 2 -27.39 -10.15 -9.54
N LYS A 3 -27.04 -9.87 -10.80
CA LYS A 3 -25.80 -9.15 -11.16
C LYS A 3 -25.80 -7.70 -10.68
N ALA A 4 -26.93 -7.01 -10.73
CA ALA A 4 -27.05 -5.64 -10.27
C ALA A 4 -26.95 -5.56 -8.73
N ALA A 5 -27.56 -6.50 -8.02
CA ALA A 5 -27.46 -6.59 -6.56
C ALA A 5 -26.01 -6.86 -6.11
N ARG A 6 -25.32 -7.82 -6.75
CA ARG A 6 -23.90 -8.11 -6.47
C ARG A 6 -23.00 -6.88 -6.72
N ARG A 7 -23.21 -6.18 -7.84
CA ARG A 7 -22.44 -4.96 -8.13
C ARG A 7 -22.65 -3.88 -7.05
N ARG A 8 -23.89 -3.68 -6.60
CA ARG A 8 -24.19 -2.70 -5.54
C ARG A 8 -23.51 -3.09 -4.22
N ALA A 9 -23.50 -4.37 -3.87
CA ALA A 9 -22.83 -4.87 -2.67
C ALA A 9 -21.32 -4.57 -2.74
N LEU A 10 -20.63 -4.94 -3.83
CA LEU A 10 -19.21 -4.69 -4.01
C LEU A 10 -18.85 -3.19 -3.96
N ILE A 11 -19.68 -2.33 -4.57
CA ILE A 11 -19.49 -0.89 -4.49
C ILE A 11 -19.66 -0.41 -3.05
N GLY A 12 -20.69 -0.89 -2.33
CA GLY A 12 -20.92 -0.54 -0.93
C GLY A 12 -19.75 -0.94 -0.04
N GLU A 13 -19.24 -2.15 -0.20
CA GLU A 13 -18.07 -2.66 0.54
C GLU A 13 -16.81 -1.83 0.25
N ALA A 14 -16.56 -1.51 -1.03
CA ALA A 14 -15.41 -0.68 -1.42
C ALA A 14 -15.50 0.74 -0.86
N LEU A 15 -16.70 1.36 -0.86
CA LEU A 15 -16.92 2.68 -0.27
C LEU A 15 -16.79 2.66 1.27
N ALA A 16 -17.27 1.60 1.92
CA ALA A 16 -17.11 1.43 3.36
C ALA A 16 -15.64 1.30 3.76
N LEU A 17 -14.87 0.49 3.01
CA LEU A 17 -13.44 0.31 3.24
C LEU A 17 -12.68 1.65 3.23
N VAL A 18 -13.04 2.57 2.34
CA VAL A 18 -12.37 3.87 2.21
C VAL A 18 -13.06 5.00 3.00
N GLY A 19 -14.05 4.69 3.84
CA GLY A 19 -14.77 5.65 4.67
C GLY A 19 -15.56 6.69 3.86
N LEU A 20 -16.21 6.25 2.77
CA LEU A 20 -17.02 7.11 1.89
C LEU A 20 -18.47 6.63 1.71
N SER A 21 -18.98 5.77 2.60
CA SER A 21 -20.35 5.24 2.50
C SER A 21 -21.42 6.34 2.50
N ASP A 22 -21.26 7.38 3.30
CA ASP A 22 -22.14 8.54 3.40
C ASP A 22 -22.05 9.47 2.18
N ARG A 23 -21.09 9.25 1.31
CA ARG A 23 -20.82 10.02 0.09
C ARG A 23 -21.17 9.29 -1.20
N ALA A 24 -21.78 8.10 -1.12
CA ALA A 24 -22.10 7.26 -2.28
C ALA A 24 -22.89 7.97 -3.38
N GLY A 25 -23.74 8.95 -3.04
CA GLY A 25 -24.51 9.76 -4.00
C GLY A 25 -23.86 11.10 -4.36
N SER A 26 -22.67 11.42 -3.86
CA SER A 26 -22.02 12.71 -4.10
C SER A 26 -21.35 12.74 -5.48
N LEU A 27 -21.34 13.91 -6.12
CA LEU A 27 -20.56 14.12 -7.34
C LEU A 27 -19.06 14.14 -6.99
N VAL A 28 -18.23 13.51 -7.80
CA VAL A 28 -16.76 13.42 -7.58
C VAL A 28 -16.12 14.80 -7.45
N GLY A 29 -16.60 15.80 -8.20
CA GLY A 29 -16.13 17.19 -8.14
C GLY A 29 -16.35 17.87 -6.80
N THR A 30 -17.27 17.38 -5.95
CA THR A 30 -17.55 17.94 -4.62
C THR A 30 -16.70 17.30 -3.51
N LEU A 31 -15.93 16.26 -3.83
CA LEU A 31 -15.07 15.58 -2.89
C LEU A 31 -13.77 16.36 -2.65
N SER A 32 -13.25 16.31 -1.43
CA SER A 32 -11.91 16.85 -1.11
C SER A 32 -10.81 16.05 -1.82
N GLY A 33 -9.58 16.57 -1.89
CA GLY A 33 -8.45 15.88 -2.46
C GLY A 33 -8.22 14.50 -1.85
N GLY A 34 -8.19 14.40 -0.51
CA GLY A 34 -8.06 13.13 0.20
C GLY A 34 -9.23 12.17 -0.02
N MET A 35 -10.46 12.69 -0.14
CA MET A 35 -11.62 11.85 -0.49
C MET A 35 -11.52 11.30 -1.92
N ARG A 36 -11.04 12.09 -2.88
CA ARG A 36 -10.81 11.61 -4.25
C ARG A 36 -9.72 10.54 -4.31
N GLN A 37 -8.64 10.70 -3.54
CA GLN A 37 -7.58 9.69 -3.44
C GLN A 37 -8.12 8.37 -2.88
N ARG A 38 -8.91 8.42 -1.79
CA ARG A 38 -9.56 7.24 -1.21
C ARG A 38 -10.57 6.60 -2.16
N LEU A 39 -11.35 7.40 -2.91
CA LEU A 39 -12.23 6.89 -3.95
C LEU A 39 -11.46 6.19 -5.08
N SER A 40 -10.31 6.74 -5.50
CA SER A 40 -9.44 6.08 -6.49
C SER A 40 -8.98 4.71 -6.01
N LEU A 41 -8.60 4.58 -4.73
CA LEU A 41 -8.26 3.29 -4.13
C LEU A 41 -9.46 2.32 -4.15
N ALA A 42 -10.67 2.79 -3.79
CA ALA A 42 -11.88 1.97 -3.87
C ALA A 42 -12.16 1.46 -5.30
N CYS A 43 -11.96 2.32 -6.32
CA CYS A 43 -12.09 1.92 -7.72
C CYS A 43 -11.07 0.85 -8.12
N ALA A 44 -9.86 0.91 -7.61
CA ALA A 44 -8.82 -0.08 -7.88
C ALA A 44 -9.10 -1.43 -7.19
N LEU A 45 -9.82 -1.43 -6.07
CA LEU A 45 -10.08 -2.62 -5.26
C LEU A 45 -11.40 -3.33 -5.59
N VAL A 46 -12.41 -2.61 -6.11
CA VAL A 46 -13.79 -3.11 -6.25
C VAL A 46 -13.93 -4.36 -7.13
N HIS A 47 -12.97 -4.60 -8.02
CA HIS A 47 -12.97 -5.76 -8.92
C HIS A 47 -12.04 -6.89 -8.47
N GLU A 48 -11.48 -6.82 -7.26
CA GLU A 48 -10.59 -7.83 -6.67
C GLU A 48 -9.44 -8.24 -7.62
N PRO A 49 -8.53 -7.31 -7.98
CA PRO A 49 -7.51 -7.56 -8.99
C PRO A 49 -6.50 -8.62 -8.54
N GLU A 50 -5.97 -9.38 -9.49
CA GLU A 50 -4.84 -10.32 -9.25
C GLU A 50 -3.52 -9.57 -9.00
N LEU A 51 -3.37 -8.38 -9.58
CA LEU A 51 -2.22 -7.49 -9.39
C LEU A 51 -2.72 -6.08 -9.08
N LEU A 52 -2.28 -5.52 -7.97
CA LEU A 52 -2.57 -4.17 -7.52
C LEU A 52 -1.28 -3.37 -7.37
N LEU A 53 -1.17 -2.25 -8.08
CA LEU A 53 -0.06 -1.31 -8.00
C LEU A 53 -0.54 -0.03 -7.34
N LEU A 54 0.08 0.34 -6.22
CA LEU A 54 -0.29 1.49 -5.42
C LEU A 54 0.91 2.42 -5.21
N ASP A 55 0.67 3.70 -5.41
CA ASP A 55 1.64 4.75 -5.13
C ASP A 55 1.10 5.64 -4.01
N GLU A 56 1.83 5.65 -2.87
CA GLU A 56 1.50 6.40 -1.64
C GLU A 56 0.03 6.24 -1.18
N PRO A 57 -0.53 5.01 -1.09
CA PRO A 57 -1.97 4.79 -0.93
C PRO A 57 -2.54 5.28 0.40
N THR A 58 -1.70 5.47 1.42
CA THR A 58 -2.12 5.78 2.79
C THR A 58 -1.69 7.18 3.25
N VAL A 59 -1.03 7.96 2.40
CA VAL A 59 -0.63 9.33 2.74
C VAL A 59 -1.86 10.19 3.02
N GLY A 60 -1.85 10.88 4.16
CA GLY A 60 -2.98 11.71 4.59
C GLY A 60 -4.22 10.94 5.04
N VAL A 61 -4.12 9.62 5.21
CA VAL A 61 -5.19 8.77 5.74
C VAL A 61 -5.03 8.64 7.25
N ASP A 62 -6.14 8.76 7.99
CA ASP A 62 -6.13 8.56 9.43
C ASP A 62 -5.72 7.13 9.83
N PRO A 63 -5.22 6.92 11.06
CA PRO A 63 -4.68 5.62 11.48
C PRO A 63 -5.68 4.46 11.44
N GLU A 64 -6.95 4.72 11.69
CA GLU A 64 -7.99 3.68 11.70
C GLU A 64 -8.28 3.18 10.28
N LEU A 65 -8.52 4.09 9.34
CA LEU A 65 -8.69 3.75 7.93
C LEU A 65 -7.44 3.08 7.34
N ARG A 66 -6.23 3.58 7.69
CA ARG A 66 -4.97 2.96 7.27
C ARG A 66 -4.88 1.51 7.71
N ARG A 67 -5.23 1.20 8.96
CA ARG A 67 -5.29 -0.18 9.45
C ARG A 67 -6.24 -1.03 8.61
N GLY A 68 -7.46 -0.54 8.33
CA GLY A 68 -8.44 -1.22 7.49
C GLY A 68 -7.92 -1.52 6.07
N PHE A 69 -7.17 -0.58 5.45
CA PHE A 69 -6.54 -0.81 4.15
C PHE A 69 -5.54 -1.96 4.20
N TRP A 70 -4.65 -1.98 5.19
CA TRP A 70 -3.66 -3.05 5.34
C TRP A 70 -4.30 -4.41 5.65
N GLU A 71 -5.36 -4.45 6.41
CA GLU A 71 -6.14 -5.68 6.65
C GLU A 71 -6.75 -6.20 5.33
N HIS A 72 -7.30 -5.30 4.51
CA HIS A 72 -7.87 -5.65 3.20
C HIS A 72 -6.78 -6.12 2.22
N PHE A 73 -5.62 -5.44 2.15
CA PHE A 73 -4.48 -5.86 1.31
C PHE A 73 -4.01 -7.26 1.69
N ARG A 74 -3.88 -7.55 2.98
CA ARG A 74 -3.54 -8.90 3.45
C ARG A 74 -4.60 -9.94 3.08
N ALA A 75 -5.88 -9.58 3.15
CA ALA A 75 -6.96 -10.48 2.75
C ALA A 75 -6.93 -10.77 1.24
N LEU A 76 -6.65 -9.77 0.40
CA LEU A 76 -6.48 -9.92 -1.04
C LEU A 76 -5.25 -10.81 -1.35
N ASN A 77 -4.13 -10.57 -0.68
CA ASN A 77 -2.90 -11.36 -0.84
C ASN A 77 -3.13 -12.83 -0.47
N ARG A 78 -3.80 -13.12 0.66
CA ARG A 78 -4.15 -14.51 1.06
C ARG A 78 -5.02 -15.24 0.03
N ARG A 79 -5.78 -14.50 -0.80
CA ARG A 79 -6.57 -15.06 -1.91
C ARG A 79 -5.78 -15.21 -3.22
N GLY A 80 -4.47 -14.96 -3.18
CA GLY A 80 -3.56 -15.12 -4.31
C GLY A 80 -3.26 -13.82 -5.07
N GLY A 81 -3.82 -12.68 -4.66
CA GLY A 81 -3.51 -11.38 -5.26
C GLY A 81 -2.10 -10.91 -4.90
N THR A 82 -1.45 -10.23 -5.81
CA THR A 82 -0.15 -9.57 -5.61
C THR A 82 -0.36 -8.08 -5.44
N ILE A 83 0.20 -7.50 -4.37
CA ILE A 83 0.12 -6.06 -4.11
C ILE A 83 1.52 -5.47 -4.09
N VAL A 84 1.75 -4.48 -4.92
CA VAL A 84 2.99 -3.69 -4.93
C VAL A 84 2.66 -2.29 -4.45
N VAL A 85 3.32 -1.86 -3.37
CA VAL A 85 3.13 -0.54 -2.77
C VAL A 85 4.43 0.23 -2.87
N ALA A 86 4.41 1.40 -3.50
CA ALA A 86 5.45 2.39 -3.37
C ALA A 86 5.07 3.33 -2.21
N SER A 87 5.94 3.47 -1.22
CA SER A 87 5.73 4.36 -0.07
C SER A 87 7.06 4.84 0.50
N HIS A 88 7.04 6.01 1.11
CA HIS A 88 8.17 6.52 1.89
C HIS A 88 7.97 6.32 3.41
N VAL A 89 6.86 5.70 3.81
CA VAL A 89 6.52 5.44 5.22
C VAL A 89 7.13 4.12 5.67
N MET A 90 8.17 4.17 6.49
CA MET A 90 8.91 2.96 6.90
C MET A 90 8.07 2.00 7.75
N ASP A 91 7.12 2.50 8.55
CA ASP A 91 6.18 1.64 9.29
C ASP A 91 5.31 0.75 8.39
N GLU A 92 5.10 1.16 7.13
CA GLU A 92 4.36 0.37 6.15
C GLU A 92 5.22 -0.72 5.55
N ALA A 93 6.52 -0.48 5.44
CA ALA A 93 7.47 -1.46 4.94
C ALA A 93 7.48 -2.73 5.81
N ASP A 94 7.40 -2.60 7.14
CA ASP A 94 7.32 -3.76 8.06
C ASP A 94 6.03 -4.60 7.88
N ARG A 95 5.05 -4.08 7.15
CA ARG A 95 3.80 -4.81 6.84
C ARG A 95 3.88 -5.65 5.58
N CYS A 96 4.92 -5.46 4.78
CA CYS A 96 5.14 -6.13 3.51
C CYS A 96 5.94 -7.44 3.69
N ASP A 97 5.64 -8.44 2.85
CA ASP A 97 6.38 -9.71 2.85
C ASP A 97 7.79 -9.54 2.29
N ARG A 98 7.96 -8.66 1.30
CA ARG A 98 9.25 -8.33 0.68
C ARG A 98 9.35 -6.84 0.41
N LEU A 99 10.55 -6.33 0.47
CA LEU A 99 10.90 -4.93 0.29
C LEU A 99 11.97 -4.77 -0.78
N ALA A 100 11.89 -3.63 -1.49
CA ALA A 100 12.99 -3.09 -2.27
C ALA A 100 13.27 -1.67 -1.76
N LEU A 101 14.42 -1.45 -1.13
CA LEU A 101 14.86 -0.11 -0.74
C LEU A 101 15.51 0.57 -1.94
N ILE A 102 14.98 1.73 -2.32
CA ILE A 102 15.41 2.45 -3.53
C ILE A 102 15.82 3.88 -3.14
N ARG A 103 16.95 4.35 -3.67
CA ARG A 103 17.42 5.73 -3.52
C ARG A 103 18.10 6.20 -4.79
N ARG A 104 17.73 7.40 -5.27
CA ARG A 104 18.32 8.05 -6.46
C ARG A 104 18.37 7.12 -7.68
N GLY A 105 17.29 6.37 -7.93
CA GLY A 105 17.19 5.45 -9.06
C GLY A 105 17.98 4.15 -8.89
N ARG A 106 18.57 3.88 -7.71
CA ARG A 106 19.33 2.65 -7.44
C ARG A 106 18.65 1.81 -6.37
N VAL A 107 18.63 0.49 -6.56
CA VAL A 107 18.19 -0.47 -5.54
C VAL A 107 19.33 -0.66 -4.55
N LEU A 108 19.08 -0.36 -3.28
CA LEU A 108 20.03 -0.53 -2.18
C LEU A 108 20.00 -1.94 -1.60
N ALA A 109 18.80 -2.49 -1.44
CA ALA A 109 18.57 -3.83 -0.92
C ALA A 109 17.21 -4.38 -1.38
N VAL A 110 17.12 -5.70 -1.52
CA VAL A 110 15.88 -6.44 -1.75
C VAL A 110 15.85 -7.62 -0.79
N GLY A 111 14.71 -7.86 -0.14
CA GLY A 111 14.54 -8.97 0.80
C GLY A 111 13.35 -8.77 1.71
N THR A 112 13.21 -9.62 2.72
CA THR A 112 12.30 -9.40 3.85
C THR A 112 12.84 -8.28 4.74
N GLY A 113 11.98 -7.64 5.55
CA GLY A 113 12.42 -6.64 6.51
C GLY A 113 13.51 -7.18 7.47
N ALA A 114 13.39 -8.46 7.89
CA ALA A 114 14.37 -9.11 8.76
C ALA A 114 15.74 -9.26 8.07
N GLU A 115 15.77 -9.74 6.81
CA GLU A 115 17.00 -9.89 6.03
C GLU A 115 17.71 -8.54 5.82
N ILE A 116 16.94 -7.49 5.54
CA ILE A 116 17.47 -6.14 5.30
C ILE A 116 18.07 -5.57 6.59
N ARG A 117 17.37 -5.68 7.72
CA ARG A 117 17.91 -5.25 9.05
C ARG A 117 19.16 -6.03 9.42
N ALA A 118 19.15 -7.34 9.25
CA ALA A 118 20.31 -8.18 9.53
C ALA A 118 21.52 -7.79 8.67
N ARG A 119 21.32 -7.56 7.37
CA ARG A 119 22.37 -7.11 6.44
C ARG A 119 22.96 -5.76 6.81
N ALA A 120 22.13 -4.83 7.29
CA ALA A 120 22.56 -3.51 7.71
C ALA A 120 23.14 -3.48 9.14
N GLY A 121 22.93 -4.54 9.94
CA GLY A 121 23.39 -4.62 11.33
C GLY A 121 22.63 -3.67 12.28
N VAL A 122 21.37 -3.37 12.00
CA VAL A 122 20.55 -2.39 12.72
C VAL A 122 19.16 -2.94 13.09
N PRO A 123 18.49 -2.39 14.12
CA PRO A 123 17.23 -2.95 14.62
C PRO A 123 16.00 -2.61 13.79
N ASP A 124 16.00 -1.51 13.05
CA ASP A 124 14.83 -1.02 12.32
C ASP A 124 15.13 -0.71 10.84
N LEU A 125 14.08 -0.59 10.02
CA LEU A 125 14.21 -0.37 8.58
C LEU A 125 14.65 1.05 8.21
N GLU A 126 14.32 2.05 9.02
CA GLU A 126 14.77 3.43 8.77
C GLU A 126 16.28 3.53 8.95
N ALA A 127 16.81 2.98 10.03
CA ALA A 127 18.25 2.88 10.27
C ALA A 127 18.95 2.06 9.18
N ALA A 128 18.32 0.95 8.72
CA ALA A 128 18.84 0.13 7.62
C ALA A 128 18.92 0.93 6.31
N PHE A 129 17.88 1.70 5.99
CA PHE A 129 17.87 2.56 4.81
C PHE A 129 19.00 3.61 4.89
N LEU A 130 19.17 4.28 6.03
CA LEU A 130 20.20 5.30 6.22
C LEU A 130 21.61 4.69 6.12
N ALA A 131 21.86 3.55 6.77
CA ALA A 131 23.13 2.84 6.73
C ALA A 131 23.51 2.41 5.30
N LEU A 132 22.57 1.80 4.59
CA LEU A 132 22.79 1.35 3.20
C LEU A 132 22.89 2.52 2.21
N ALA A 133 22.18 3.62 2.48
CA ALA A 133 22.23 4.82 1.66
C ALA A 133 23.48 5.68 1.85
N GLY A 134 24.11 5.60 3.03
CA GLY A 134 25.35 6.33 3.38
C GLY A 134 26.63 5.59 3.02
N SER A 135 26.56 4.28 2.70
CA SER A 135 27.73 3.49 2.34
C SER A 135 28.21 3.85 0.93
N PRO A 136 29.50 4.25 0.73
CA PRO A 136 30.04 4.59 -0.60
C PRO A 136 30.31 3.38 -1.48
N GLY A 137 29.63 2.27 -1.29
CA GLY A 137 29.91 0.99 -1.94
C GLY A 137 28.71 0.07 -2.16
N GLY A 138 27.51 0.62 -2.41
CA GLY A 138 26.34 -0.18 -2.81
C GLY A 138 26.40 -0.66 -4.26
N GLU A 139 27.53 -1.18 -4.73
CA GLU A 139 27.59 -1.96 -5.96
C GLU A 139 27.03 -3.35 -5.65
N ALA A 140 25.78 -3.59 -6.05
CA ALA A 140 25.23 -4.92 -6.11
C ALA A 140 26.13 -5.73 -7.06
N ARG A 141 26.96 -6.62 -6.51
CA ARG A 141 27.53 -7.72 -7.30
C ARG A 141 26.36 -8.55 -7.82
N GLN A 142 26.24 -8.58 -9.14
CA GLN A 142 25.39 -9.49 -9.89
C GLN A 142 25.66 -10.94 -9.53
#